data_90a60efe28e2e039c96a198ebdb1aa8d
#
_entry.id   90a60efe28e2e039c96a198ebdb1aa8d
#
_cell.length_a   1.000
_cell.length_b   1.000
_cell.length_c   1.000
_cell.angle_alpha   90.00
_cell.angle_beta   90.00
_cell.angle_gamma   90.00
#
_symmetry.space_group_name_H-M   'P 1'
#
loop_
_entity.id
_entity.type
_entity.pdbx_description
1 polymer ?
#
loop_
_entity_poly.entity_id
_entity_poly.type
_entity_poly.pdbx_seq_one_letter_code
_entity_poly.pdbx_strand_id
1 'polypeptide(L)'
;MERRTFLQQSTLAAAGFLMKPSFGDAKDFPVVRIPEAQRKFKSKSVEKIIREVRTNIGNKEIGWLFENCFPNTLDTTVEFETIGGKPDTYVITGDIDAMWLRDSSAQVYPYLSLCKEDKDLQQLIQGVIHRQVKCILKDPYANAFYKDENKISEWKHTDITDMKPGIHERKWEIDSLCYPIRLSYGYWMETKDTTPFDKDWLDAMHLVLKTFKEQQRKDGEGPYSFQRKTSWATDGVPLGGYGYPTKKVGLIHSMFRPSDDATIYPFLIPSNLFALSSLRNLRALLETMGTGKDMIETAFALENDLIKALADHAVVTHPIFGEVFAYEADGFGNHTFMDDANVPSLLALPYIQSPIFGGDLSVLHADKHGYAVYENTRRMLLSDSNPFFFKGKAGEGIGGPHAGLNMIWPLSIIVRGLTSHDSQEAALCLKMLQSSHAGTGFMHESFHKDDVAKFTRKWFAWANTLFGEFVLKTYREKPALLS
;
A
#
# COMPACT_ATOMS: atom_id res chain seq x y z
N MET A 1 -2.25 24.64 7.89
CA MET A 1 -3.61 24.40 7.38
C MET A 1 -4.13 23.14 8.06
N GLU A 2 -5.30 23.19 8.68
CA GLU A 2 -5.84 21.96 9.29
C GLU A 2 -6.24 20.95 8.22
N ARG A 3 -5.98 19.66 8.42
CA ARG A 3 -6.36 18.57 7.50
C ARG A 3 -7.84 18.65 7.05
N ARG A 4 -8.74 19.11 7.92
CA ARG A 4 -10.14 19.35 7.58
C ARG A 4 -10.34 20.48 6.56
N THR A 5 -9.53 21.50 6.58
CA THR A 5 -9.63 22.63 5.64
C THR A 5 -9.15 22.21 4.25
N PHE A 6 -8.12 21.34 4.18
CA PHE A 6 -7.65 20.78 2.92
C PHE A 6 -8.69 19.85 2.29
N LEU A 7 -9.32 18.97 3.09
CA LEU A 7 -10.42 18.10 2.62
C LEU A 7 -11.69 18.88 2.24
N GLN A 8 -11.94 20.07 2.84
CA GLN A 8 -13.09 20.92 2.50
C GLN A 8 -12.84 21.81 1.28
N GLN A 9 -11.62 22.22 1.00
CA GLN A 9 -11.33 23.09 -0.16
C GLN A 9 -11.34 22.33 -1.50
N SER A 10 -11.10 21.01 -1.49
CA SER A 10 -11.26 20.19 -2.69
C SER A 10 -12.73 19.92 -3.09
N THR A 11 -13.71 20.26 -2.24
CA THR A 11 -15.15 20.10 -2.51
C THR A 11 -15.81 21.31 -3.17
N LEU A 12 -15.14 22.45 -3.33
CA LEU A 12 -15.78 23.70 -3.79
C LEU A 12 -15.64 24.01 -5.30
N ALA A 13 -15.02 23.14 -6.11
CA ALA A 13 -14.80 23.39 -7.54
C ALA A 13 -15.63 22.51 -8.50
N ALA A 14 -16.75 21.92 -8.06
CA ALA A 14 -17.61 21.12 -8.94
C ALA A 14 -19.10 21.33 -8.64
N ALA A 15 -19.60 22.55 -8.79
CA ALA A 15 -21.03 22.82 -8.97
C ALA A 15 -21.35 22.72 -10.47
N GLY A 16 -21.88 21.59 -10.90
CA GLY A 16 -22.37 21.43 -12.26
C GLY A 16 -22.72 19.98 -12.60
N PHE A 17 -24.02 19.73 -12.68
CA PHE A 17 -24.66 18.49 -13.17
C PHE A 17 -24.90 17.36 -12.14
N LEU A 18 -25.91 17.57 -11.31
CA LEU A 18 -26.72 16.47 -10.76
C LEU A 18 -27.78 16.08 -11.80
N MET A 19 -27.49 15.16 -12.70
CA MET A 19 -28.53 14.43 -13.41
C MET A 19 -28.97 13.24 -12.55
N LYS A 20 -30.27 13.23 -12.16
CA LYS A 20 -30.89 12.02 -11.60
C LYS A 20 -30.90 10.92 -12.67
N PRO A 21 -30.36 9.72 -12.43
CA PRO A 21 -30.47 8.65 -13.42
C PRO A 21 -31.91 8.09 -13.40
N SER A 22 -32.60 8.11 -14.55
CA SER A 22 -33.78 7.31 -14.81
C SER A 22 -33.34 5.88 -15.16
N PHE A 23 -33.88 4.89 -14.50
CA PHE A 23 -33.62 3.48 -14.75
C PHE A 23 -34.49 2.98 -15.91
N GLY A 24 -33.88 2.62 -17.00
CA GLY A 24 -34.53 1.94 -18.16
C GLY A 24 -33.49 1.53 -19.19
N ASP A 25 -33.46 0.27 -19.54
CA ASP A 25 -32.81 -0.46 -20.64
C ASP A 25 -31.42 -0.02 -21.16
N ALA A 26 -30.46 -0.98 -21.15
CA ALA A 26 -29.10 -0.90 -21.67
C ALA A 26 -28.36 0.40 -21.25
N LYS A 27 -27.96 0.50 -20.01
CA LYS A 27 -27.25 1.68 -19.50
C LYS A 27 -25.98 1.93 -20.32
N ASP A 28 -25.98 2.95 -21.13
CA ASP A 28 -24.73 3.55 -21.61
C ASP A 28 -24.07 4.26 -20.44
N PHE A 29 -22.95 3.69 -19.96
CA PHE A 29 -22.18 4.31 -18.91
C PHE A 29 -21.48 5.57 -19.42
N PRO A 30 -21.38 6.65 -18.62
CA PRO A 30 -20.74 7.88 -19.07
C PRO A 30 -19.25 7.64 -19.36
N VAL A 31 -18.71 8.37 -20.34
CA VAL A 31 -17.28 8.38 -20.61
C VAL A 31 -16.61 9.26 -19.55
N VAL A 32 -15.91 8.65 -18.60
CA VAL A 32 -15.19 9.35 -17.50
C VAL A 32 -13.68 9.19 -17.56
N ARG A 33 -13.18 8.18 -18.30
CA ARG A 33 -11.76 8.06 -18.61
C ARG A 33 -11.31 9.24 -19.47
N ILE A 34 -10.19 9.86 -19.12
CA ILE A 34 -9.69 11.02 -19.86
C ILE A 34 -9.41 10.68 -21.33
N PRO A 35 -9.59 11.67 -22.25
CA PRO A 35 -9.30 11.49 -23.67
C PRO A 35 -7.86 11.00 -23.90
N GLU A 36 -7.67 10.16 -24.89
CA GLU A 36 -6.37 9.54 -25.19
C GLU A 36 -5.23 10.56 -25.35
N ALA A 37 -5.50 11.72 -25.94
CA ALA A 37 -4.51 12.77 -26.15
C ALA A 37 -4.04 13.44 -24.83
N GLN A 38 -4.78 13.27 -23.73
CA GLN A 38 -4.45 13.84 -22.41
C GLN A 38 -3.79 12.84 -21.48
N ARG A 39 -3.71 11.56 -21.87
CA ARG A 39 -3.11 10.51 -21.05
C ARG A 39 -1.60 10.71 -20.96
N LYS A 40 -1.09 10.57 -19.76
CA LYS A 40 0.35 10.76 -19.44
C LYS A 40 1.22 9.66 -20.06
N PHE A 41 0.74 8.41 -20.05
CA PHE A 41 1.44 7.27 -20.61
C PHE A 41 0.45 6.28 -21.25
N LYS A 42 0.86 5.66 -22.35
CA LYS A 42 0.04 4.70 -23.10
C LYS A 42 0.77 3.38 -23.23
N SER A 43 0.24 2.33 -22.62
CA SER A 43 0.73 0.97 -22.74
C SER A 43 -0.15 0.15 -23.69
N LYS A 44 0.49 -0.45 -24.69
CA LYS A 44 -0.23 -1.30 -25.67
C LYS A 44 -0.82 -2.54 -25.01
N SER A 45 -0.09 -3.15 -24.06
CA SER A 45 -0.54 -4.33 -23.33
C SER A 45 -1.68 -4.03 -22.39
N VAL A 46 -1.66 -2.88 -21.69
CA VAL A 46 -2.77 -2.46 -20.83
C VAL A 46 -4.02 -2.18 -21.65
N GLU A 47 -3.92 -1.49 -22.78
CA GLU A 47 -5.06 -1.25 -23.66
C GLU A 47 -5.62 -2.54 -24.29
N LYS A 48 -4.76 -3.52 -24.58
CA LYS A 48 -5.18 -4.86 -25.06
C LYS A 48 -6.01 -5.57 -23.99
N ILE A 49 -5.53 -5.61 -22.73
CA ILE A 49 -6.23 -6.25 -21.61
C ILE A 49 -7.57 -5.55 -21.30
N ILE A 50 -7.62 -4.22 -21.35
CA ILE A 50 -8.89 -3.49 -21.17
C ILE A 50 -9.93 -3.91 -22.18
N ARG A 51 -9.56 -3.95 -23.45
CA ARG A 51 -10.48 -4.41 -24.52
C ARG A 51 -10.93 -5.85 -24.32
N GLU A 52 -9.99 -6.74 -23.97
CA GLU A 52 -10.26 -8.15 -23.74
C GLU A 52 -11.27 -8.35 -22.59
N VAL A 53 -11.01 -7.77 -21.43
CA VAL A 53 -11.88 -7.87 -20.25
C VAL A 53 -13.26 -7.29 -20.56
N ARG A 54 -13.35 -6.07 -21.11
CA ARG A 54 -14.62 -5.44 -21.46
C ARG A 54 -15.48 -6.27 -22.44
N THR A 55 -14.84 -6.95 -23.38
CA THR A 55 -15.55 -7.76 -24.38
C THR A 55 -16.10 -9.05 -23.79
N ASN A 56 -15.32 -9.67 -22.88
CA ASN A 56 -15.58 -11.05 -22.45
C ASN A 56 -16.38 -11.17 -21.14
N ILE A 57 -16.48 -10.10 -20.33
CA ILE A 57 -17.27 -10.16 -19.09
C ILE A 57 -18.74 -9.79 -19.33
N GLY A 58 -19.65 -10.48 -18.62
CA GLY A 58 -21.10 -10.23 -18.68
C GLY A 58 -21.50 -8.95 -17.96
N ASN A 59 -20.89 -8.68 -16.80
CA ASN A 59 -21.17 -7.50 -15.98
C ASN A 59 -20.59 -6.23 -16.62
N LYS A 60 -21.42 -5.50 -17.36
CA LYS A 60 -21.00 -4.30 -18.10
C LYS A 60 -20.53 -3.14 -17.21
N GLU A 61 -21.07 -3.02 -16.00
CA GLU A 61 -20.66 -1.98 -15.05
C GLU A 61 -19.27 -2.25 -14.47
N ILE A 62 -18.95 -3.50 -14.11
CA ILE A 62 -17.58 -3.87 -13.71
C ILE A 62 -16.60 -3.68 -14.87
N GLY A 63 -17.01 -3.99 -16.12
CA GLY A 63 -16.19 -3.73 -17.29
C GLY A 63 -15.88 -2.24 -17.51
N TRP A 64 -16.89 -1.40 -17.32
CA TRP A 64 -16.72 0.06 -17.36
C TRP A 64 -15.82 0.58 -16.21
N LEU A 65 -16.04 0.10 -14.99
CA LEU A 65 -15.15 0.45 -13.85
C LEU A 65 -13.71 0.00 -14.09
N PHE A 66 -13.51 -1.20 -14.63
CA PHE A 66 -12.19 -1.71 -14.98
C PHE A 66 -11.48 -0.83 -16.01
N GLU A 67 -12.16 -0.42 -17.06
CA GLU A 67 -11.61 0.49 -18.09
C GLU A 67 -11.16 1.84 -17.50
N ASN A 68 -11.85 2.34 -16.49
CA ASN A 68 -11.51 3.61 -15.86
C ASN A 68 -10.42 3.46 -14.79
N CYS A 69 -10.54 2.43 -13.94
CA CYS A 69 -9.71 2.25 -12.77
C CYS A 69 -8.35 1.62 -13.08
N PHE A 70 -8.33 0.55 -13.90
CA PHE A 70 -7.08 -0.18 -14.15
C PHE A 70 -5.98 0.68 -14.76
N PRO A 71 -6.24 1.52 -15.80
CA PRO A 71 -5.21 2.38 -16.36
C PRO A 71 -5.02 3.71 -15.63
N ASN A 72 -5.77 4.01 -14.57
CA ASN A 72 -5.83 5.35 -13.96
C ASN A 72 -4.45 5.90 -13.59
N THR A 73 -3.57 5.08 -13.04
CA THR A 73 -2.19 5.47 -12.73
C THR A 73 -1.43 5.91 -13.98
N LEU A 74 -1.45 5.10 -15.05
CA LEU A 74 -0.76 5.42 -16.29
C LEU A 74 -1.36 6.64 -17.00
N ASP A 75 -2.68 6.74 -16.97
CA ASP A 75 -3.39 7.84 -17.63
C ASP A 75 -3.12 9.19 -16.98
N THR A 76 -2.94 9.24 -15.63
CA THR A 76 -3.11 10.50 -14.89
C THR A 76 -1.99 10.87 -13.92
N THR A 77 -1.23 9.90 -13.38
CA THR A 77 -0.33 10.15 -12.24
C THR A 77 1.16 10.03 -12.54
N VAL A 78 1.52 9.47 -13.69
CA VAL A 78 2.92 9.24 -14.04
C VAL A 78 3.51 10.40 -14.83
N GLU A 79 4.78 10.72 -14.56
CA GLU A 79 5.60 11.57 -15.38
C GLU A 79 6.87 10.81 -15.73
N PHE A 80 6.92 10.29 -16.95
CA PHE A 80 8.02 9.49 -17.48
C PHE A 80 8.96 10.35 -18.30
N GLU A 81 10.26 10.27 -18.02
CA GLU A 81 11.31 10.96 -18.74
C GLU A 81 12.61 10.14 -18.77
N THR A 82 13.60 10.57 -19.52
CA THR A 82 14.95 10.00 -19.51
C THR A 82 15.92 11.03 -18.98
N ILE A 83 16.59 10.73 -17.86
CA ILE A 83 17.56 11.62 -17.23
C ILE A 83 18.93 10.96 -17.25
N GLY A 84 19.92 11.61 -17.87
CA GLY A 84 21.28 11.06 -17.97
C GLY A 84 21.33 9.69 -18.67
N GLY A 85 20.42 9.44 -19.61
CA GLY A 85 20.33 8.17 -20.35
C GLY A 85 19.60 7.04 -19.60
N LYS A 86 19.10 7.28 -18.39
CA LYS A 86 18.33 6.32 -17.60
C LYS A 86 16.85 6.69 -17.56
N PRO A 87 15.92 5.71 -17.63
CA PRO A 87 14.51 5.96 -17.34
C PRO A 87 14.31 6.55 -15.94
N ASP A 88 13.39 7.48 -15.82
CA ASP A 88 13.00 8.11 -14.56
C ASP A 88 11.49 8.35 -14.57
N THR A 89 10.77 7.85 -13.57
CA THR A 89 9.32 7.98 -13.51
C THR A 89 8.90 8.49 -12.13
N TYR A 90 8.35 9.69 -12.11
CA TYR A 90 7.70 10.26 -10.94
C TYR A 90 6.23 9.87 -10.95
N VAL A 91 5.70 9.42 -9.79
CA VAL A 91 4.32 8.93 -9.66
C VAL A 91 3.65 9.60 -8.47
N ILE A 92 2.62 10.40 -8.72
CA ILE A 92 1.81 11.01 -7.66
C ILE A 92 0.67 10.07 -7.20
N THR A 93 0.10 10.31 -6.01
CA THR A 93 -0.97 9.47 -5.46
C THR A 93 -2.34 9.74 -6.07
N GLY A 94 -2.48 10.80 -6.86
CA GLY A 94 -3.72 11.33 -7.40
C GLY A 94 -3.79 12.84 -7.20
N ASP A 95 -4.66 13.30 -6.32
CA ASP A 95 -4.91 14.74 -6.04
C ASP A 95 -3.82 15.44 -5.19
N ILE A 96 -2.77 14.73 -4.76
CA ILE A 96 -1.62 15.28 -4.04
C ILE A 96 -0.37 15.20 -4.94
N ASP A 97 0.27 16.35 -5.18
CA ASP A 97 1.51 16.47 -5.97
C ASP A 97 2.73 16.05 -5.14
N ALA A 98 2.75 14.77 -4.76
CA ALA A 98 3.88 14.13 -4.09
C ALA A 98 3.91 12.63 -4.39
N MET A 99 5.10 12.04 -4.36
CA MET A 99 5.36 10.62 -4.59
C MET A 99 5.66 9.93 -3.27
N TRP A 100 4.74 9.12 -2.78
CA TRP A 100 4.98 8.16 -1.70
C TRP A 100 5.70 6.94 -2.25
N LEU A 101 6.67 6.41 -1.49
CA LEU A 101 7.39 5.17 -1.85
C LEU A 101 6.42 3.97 -1.88
N ARG A 102 5.50 3.90 -0.95
CA ARG A 102 4.42 2.91 -0.88
C ARG A 102 3.51 2.99 -2.10
N ASP A 103 2.84 4.14 -2.28
CA ASP A 103 1.83 4.34 -3.31
C ASP A 103 2.40 4.13 -4.71
N SER A 104 3.55 4.73 -5.01
CA SER A 104 4.18 4.62 -6.33
C SER A 104 4.53 3.18 -6.72
N SER A 105 4.93 2.35 -5.74
CA SER A 105 5.12 0.91 -5.96
C SER A 105 3.80 0.20 -6.19
N ALA A 106 2.83 0.40 -5.28
CA ALA A 106 1.55 -0.30 -5.30
C ALA A 106 0.72 0.02 -6.55
N GLN A 107 0.76 1.29 -7.00
CA GLN A 107 0.06 1.76 -8.19
C GLN A 107 0.56 1.12 -9.49
N VAL A 108 1.86 0.78 -9.60
CA VAL A 108 2.42 0.20 -10.82
C VAL A 108 2.57 -1.32 -10.75
N TYR A 109 2.51 -1.91 -9.56
CA TYR A 109 2.72 -3.34 -9.34
C TYR A 109 1.79 -4.25 -10.19
N PRO A 110 0.49 -3.95 -10.37
CA PRO A 110 -0.41 -4.76 -11.18
C PRO A 110 -0.04 -4.86 -12.67
N TYR A 111 0.79 -3.96 -13.18
CA TYR A 111 1.25 -3.97 -14.57
C TYR A 111 2.49 -4.85 -14.81
N LEU A 112 3.15 -5.35 -13.77
CA LEU A 112 4.39 -6.12 -13.91
C LEU A 112 4.23 -7.32 -14.83
N SER A 113 3.11 -8.06 -14.75
CA SER A 113 2.84 -9.21 -15.60
C SER A 113 2.73 -8.87 -17.10
N LEU A 114 2.60 -7.59 -17.45
CA LEU A 114 2.49 -7.11 -18.83
C LEU A 114 3.82 -6.59 -19.41
N CYS A 115 4.86 -6.46 -18.57
CA CYS A 115 6.16 -5.89 -18.99
C CYS A 115 6.89 -6.71 -20.04
N LYS A 116 6.69 -8.04 -20.07
CA LYS A 116 7.36 -8.91 -21.07
C LYS A 116 6.98 -8.54 -22.51
N GLU A 117 5.73 -8.14 -22.70
CA GLU A 117 5.16 -7.87 -24.03
C GLU A 117 5.18 -6.37 -24.38
N ASP A 118 5.56 -5.49 -23.44
CA ASP A 118 5.51 -4.02 -23.60
C ASP A 118 6.79 -3.37 -23.08
N LYS A 119 7.71 -3.07 -24.00
CA LYS A 119 9.00 -2.47 -23.66
C LYS A 119 8.89 -1.04 -23.13
N ASP A 120 7.91 -0.28 -23.58
CA ASP A 120 7.67 1.08 -23.10
C ASP A 120 7.20 1.03 -21.65
N LEU A 121 6.28 0.11 -21.33
CA LEU A 121 5.83 -0.15 -19.95
C LEU A 121 6.98 -0.65 -19.05
N GLN A 122 7.85 -1.52 -19.58
CA GLN A 122 9.04 -1.98 -18.88
C GLN A 122 9.94 -0.82 -18.51
N GLN A 123 10.21 0.11 -19.43
CA GLN A 123 11.01 1.31 -19.17
C GLN A 123 10.35 2.25 -18.14
N LEU A 124 9.04 2.42 -18.20
CA LEU A 124 8.32 3.18 -17.17
C LEU A 124 8.56 2.61 -15.78
N ILE A 125 8.46 1.30 -15.61
CA ILE A 125 8.66 0.64 -14.29
C ILE A 125 10.12 0.71 -13.85
N GLN A 126 11.09 0.55 -14.76
CA GLN A 126 12.51 0.83 -14.47
C GLN A 126 12.69 2.27 -13.94
N GLY A 127 12.00 3.22 -14.57
CA GLY A 127 12.00 4.62 -14.15
C GLY A 127 11.46 4.82 -12.73
N VAL A 128 10.41 4.09 -12.33
CA VAL A 128 9.90 4.12 -10.94
C VAL A 128 10.96 3.60 -9.96
N ILE A 129 11.60 2.47 -10.28
CA ILE A 129 12.69 1.91 -9.46
C ILE A 129 13.83 2.93 -9.29
N HIS A 130 14.29 3.55 -10.37
CA HIS A 130 15.36 4.55 -10.31
C HIS A 130 14.95 5.79 -9.50
N ARG A 131 13.71 6.25 -9.64
CA ARG A 131 13.20 7.40 -8.85
C ARG A 131 13.13 7.06 -7.37
N GLN A 132 12.65 5.89 -7.00
CA GLN A 132 12.61 5.43 -5.61
C GLN A 132 14.01 5.31 -5.01
N VAL A 133 14.98 4.84 -5.77
CA VAL A 133 16.40 4.83 -5.36
C VAL A 133 16.89 6.25 -5.00
N LYS A 134 16.62 7.25 -5.85
CA LYS A 134 16.98 8.64 -5.55
C LYS A 134 16.30 9.15 -4.27
N CYS A 135 15.04 8.81 -4.07
CA CYS A 135 14.28 9.17 -2.86
C CYS A 135 14.91 8.56 -1.60
N ILE A 136 15.22 7.26 -1.62
CA ILE A 136 15.85 6.55 -0.48
C ILE A 136 17.24 7.13 -0.17
N LEU A 137 18.07 7.37 -1.18
CA LEU A 137 19.40 7.96 -1.01
C LEU A 137 19.33 9.39 -0.44
N LYS A 138 18.28 10.14 -0.74
CA LYS A 138 18.04 11.47 -0.18
C LYS A 138 17.69 11.42 1.31
N ASP A 139 16.72 10.59 1.71
CA ASP A 139 16.34 10.36 3.11
C ASP A 139 15.53 9.05 3.26
N PRO A 140 16.09 8.00 3.87
CA PRO A 140 15.39 6.74 4.05
C PRO A 140 14.27 6.79 5.11
N TYR A 141 14.19 7.87 5.88
CA TYR A 141 13.15 8.09 6.88
C TYR A 141 11.94 8.85 6.35
N ALA A 142 12.01 9.38 5.13
CA ALA A 142 10.89 10.07 4.50
C ALA A 142 10.01 9.10 3.72
N ASN A 143 8.68 9.28 3.83
CA ASN A 143 7.69 8.48 3.10
C ASN A 143 7.29 9.11 1.77
N ALA A 144 7.34 10.47 1.64
CA ALA A 144 6.85 11.19 0.46
C ALA A 144 7.81 12.28 -0.02
N PHE A 145 7.92 12.43 -1.35
CA PHE A 145 8.89 13.29 -2.01
C PHE A 145 8.25 14.12 -3.12
N TYR A 146 8.79 15.32 -3.35
CA TYR A 146 8.46 16.13 -4.53
C TYR A 146 9.32 15.74 -5.73
N LYS A 147 8.82 16.05 -6.95
CA LYS A 147 9.64 15.97 -8.17
C LYS A 147 10.76 17.00 -8.16
N ASP A 148 10.46 18.23 -7.75
CA ASP A 148 11.45 19.31 -7.55
C ASP A 148 12.21 19.07 -6.24
N GLU A 149 13.50 18.80 -6.38
CA GLU A 149 14.41 18.52 -5.25
C GLU A 149 14.66 19.72 -4.33
N ASN A 150 14.29 20.93 -4.78
CA ASN A 150 14.44 22.18 -4.01
C ASN A 150 13.13 22.65 -3.37
N LYS A 151 12.00 22.04 -3.72
CA LYS A 151 10.68 22.44 -3.19
C LYS A 151 10.65 22.24 -1.68
N ILE A 152 10.22 23.30 -0.98
CA ILE A 152 10.06 23.27 0.48
C ILE A 152 8.68 22.70 0.82
N SER A 153 8.64 21.78 1.78
CA SER A 153 7.39 21.19 2.25
C SER A 153 6.47 22.23 2.88
N GLU A 154 5.19 22.10 2.61
CA GLU A 154 4.13 22.84 3.30
C GLU A 154 4.11 22.55 4.82
N TRP A 155 4.59 21.38 5.24
CA TRP A 155 4.71 20.95 6.63
C TRP A 155 5.94 21.52 7.36
N LYS A 156 6.85 22.24 6.67
CA LYS A 156 8.12 22.74 7.23
C LYS A 156 7.96 23.52 8.54
N HIS A 157 6.85 24.22 8.72
CA HIS A 157 6.61 25.05 9.91
C HIS A 157 5.85 24.36 11.03
N THR A 158 5.27 23.18 10.75
CA THR A 158 4.49 22.39 11.70
C THR A 158 5.25 21.15 12.16
N ASP A 159 6.07 20.57 11.30
CA ASP A 159 6.81 19.37 11.58
C ASP A 159 8.13 19.67 12.31
N ILE A 160 8.34 18.94 13.39
CA ILE A 160 9.58 18.95 14.19
C ILE A 160 10.32 17.66 13.88
N THR A 161 11.11 17.70 12.83
CA THR A 161 11.96 16.62 12.32
C THR A 161 13.04 17.22 11.40
N ASP A 162 14.04 16.44 10.97
CA ASP A 162 15.10 16.89 10.04
C ASP A 162 14.57 16.95 8.59
N MET A 163 13.68 17.92 8.34
CA MET A 163 13.02 18.10 7.04
C MET A 163 13.95 18.78 6.03
N LYS A 164 14.31 18.07 4.96
CA LYS A 164 15.16 18.57 3.86
C LYS A 164 14.31 19.07 2.68
N PRO A 165 14.83 19.97 1.83
CA PRO A 165 14.18 20.32 0.55
C PRO A 165 13.94 19.09 -0.32
N GLY A 166 12.88 19.11 -1.11
CA GLY A 166 12.47 17.98 -1.97
C GLY A 166 11.74 16.85 -1.24
N ILE A 167 11.62 16.91 0.10
CA ILE A 167 10.81 15.99 0.89
C ILE A 167 9.45 16.65 1.10
N HIS A 168 8.36 15.93 0.79
CA HIS A 168 7.01 16.37 1.09
C HIS A 168 6.66 16.07 2.54
N GLU A 169 6.86 14.81 3.00
CA GLU A 169 6.59 14.37 4.36
C GLU A 169 7.68 13.41 4.85
N ARG A 170 8.08 13.54 6.12
CA ARG A 170 9.15 12.73 6.74
C ARG A 170 8.60 11.86 7.85
N LYS A 171 7.57 11.09 7.55
CA LYS A 171 7.00 10.07 8.46
C LYS A 171 7.72 8.75 8.24
N TRP A 172 8.30 8.20 9.31
CA TRP A 172 8.97 6.91 9.26
C TRP A 172 7.97 5.76 9.32
N GLU A 173 7.93 5.01 8.24
CA GLU A 173 7.11 3.83 8.03
C GLU A 173 8.01 2.71 7.51
N ILE A 174 7.95 1.52 8.12
CA ILE A 174 8.75 0.36 7.66
C ILE A 174 8.43 0.03 6.21
N ASP A 175 7.15 0.05 5.86
CA ASP A 175 6.67 -0.33 4.54
C ASP A 175 7.16 0.60 3.42
N SER A 176 7.40 1.86 3.71
CA SER A 176 7.99 2.80 2.74
C SER A 176 9.32 2.31 2.15
N LEU A 177 10.11 1.54 2.90
CA LEU A 177 11.33 0.91 2.38
C LEU A 177 11.12 -0.52 1.87
N CYS A 178 10.06 -1.20 2.29
CA CYS A 178 9.71 -2.54 1.81
C CYS A 178 9.14 -2.54 0.39
N TYR A 179 8.32 -1.55 0.05
CA TYR A 179 7.66 -1.44 -1.25
C TYR A 179 8.63 -1.33 -2.44
N PRO A 180 9.70 -0.52 -2.40
CA PRO A 180 10.72 -0.49 -3.45
C PRO A 180 11.41 -1.83 -3.66
N ILE A 181 11.68 -2.59 -2.59
CA ILE A 181 12.24 -3.94 -2.69
C ILE A 181 11.25 -4.89 -3.35
N ARG A 182 9.96 -4.86 -2.92
CA ARG A 182 8.89 -5.66 -3.52
C ARG A 182 8.74 -5.36 -5.01
N LEU A 183 8.77 -4.09 -5.41
CA LEU A 183 8.68 -3.69 -6.80
C LEU A 183 9.89 -4.21 -7.61
N SER A 184 11.09 -4.03 -7.10
CA SER A 184 12.33 -4.51 -7.73
C SER A 184 12.31 -6.03 -7.92
N TYR A 185 11.94 -6.78 -6.88
CA TYR A 185 11.84 -8.23 -6.94
C TYR A 185 10.75 -8.70 -7.92
N GLY A 186 9.56 -8.09 -7.86
CA GLY A 186 8.46 -8.39 -8.77
C GLY A 186 8.82 -8.10 -10.24
N TYR A 187 9.48 -6.97 -10.49
CA TYR A 187 10.01 -6.62 -11.81
C TYR A 187 10.98 -7.69 -12.34
N TRP A 188 11.96 -8.09 -11.53
CA TRP A 188 12.90 -9.15 -11.90
C TRP A 188 12.20 -10.51 -12.09
N MET A 189 11.25 -10.85 -11.25
CA MET A 189 10.51 -12.11 -11.39
C MET A 189 9.81 -12.21 -12.74
N GLU A 190 9.21 -11.12 -13.21
CA GLU A 190 8.51 -11.07 -14.48
C GLU A 190 9.45 -10.94 -15.70
N THR A 191 10.48 -10.11 -15.61
CA THR A 191 11.30 -9.76 -16.78
C THR A 191 12.63 -10.50 -16.87
N LYS A 192 13.15 -10.99 -15.74
CA LYS A 192 14.53 -11.49 -15.54
C LYS A 192 15.62 -10.44 -15.85
N ASP A 193 15.24 -9.19 -15.95
CA ASP A 193 16.13 -8.08 -16.23
C ASP A 193 16.66 -7.49 -14.92
N THR A 194 17.98 -7.40 -14.80
CA THR A 194 18.69 -6.83 -13.64
C THR A 194 19.29 -5.46 -13.93
N THR A 195 19.07 -4.90 -15.12
CA THR A 195 19.69 -3.63 -15.53
C THR A 195 19.34 -2.43 -14.65
N PRO A 196 18.16 -2.34 -14.00
CA PRO A 196 17.86 -1.25 -13.07
C PRO A 196 18.60 -1.35 -11.73
N PHE A 197 19.21 -2.50 -11.42
CA PHE A 197 19.87 -2.76 -10.12
C PHE A 197 21.36 -2.40 -10.20
N ASP A 198 21.63 -1.15 -10.51
CA ASP A 198 22.96 -0.59 -10.65
C ASP A 198 23.59 -0.22 -9.29
N LYS A 199 24.73 0.52 -9.34
CA LYS A 199 25.42 0.94 -8.12
C LYS A 199 24.53 1.79 -7.20
N ASP A 200 23.74 2.70 -7.74
CA ASP A 200 22.87 3.57 -6.93
C ASP A 200 21.78 2.74 -6.23
N TRP A 201 21.25 1.73 -6.91
CA TRP A 201 20.31 0.78 -6.30
C TRP A 201 20.98 -0.01 -5.16
N LEU A 202 22.22 -0.49 -5.36
CA LEU A 202 22.96 -1.19 -4.31
C LEU A 202 23.20 -0.27 -3.09
N ASP A 203 23.60 0.98 -3.32
CA ASP A 203 23.82 1.97 -2.26
C ASP A 203 22.51 2.26 -1.50
N ALA A 204 21.36 2.35 -2.20
CA ALA A 204 20.06 2.52 -1.59
C ALA A 204 19.66 1.30 -0.75
N MET A 205 19.89 0.07 -1.24
CA MET A 205 19.60 -1.16 -0.49
C MET A 205 20.48 -1.31 0.76
N HIS A 206 21.74 -0.90 0.67
CA HIS A 206 22.62 -0.82 1.84
C HIS A 206 22.05 0.15 2.90
N LEU A 207 21.56 1.32 2.45
CA LEU A 207 20.93 2.31 3.34
C LEU A 207 19.63 1.79 3.96
N VAL A 208 18.81 1.02 3.23
CA VAL A 208 17.62 0.34 3.76
C VAL A 208 17.98 -0.61 4.90
N LEU A 209 18.97 -1.49 4.68
CA LEU A 209 19.42 -2.44 5.70
C LEU A 209 19.95 -1.73 6.96
N LYS A 210 20.73 -0.65 6.75
CA LYS A 210 21.21 0.21 7.85
C LYS A 210 20.04 0.81 8.62
N THR A 211 19.05 1.36 7.94
CA THR A 211 17.87 2.01 8.56
C THR A 211 17.04 1.00 9.37
N PHE A 212 16.81 -0.21 8.84
CA PHE A 212 16.12 -1.27 9.58
C PHE A 212 16.89 -1.65 10.85
N LYS A 213 18.23 -1.79 10.77
CA LYS A 213 19.08 -2.09 11.93
C LYS A 213 19.03 -0.95 12.97
N GLU A 214 19.10 0.31 12.54
CA GLU A 214 18.98 1.47 13.45
C GLU A 214 17.61 1.47 14.14
N GLN A 215 16.54 1.12 13.42
CA GLN A 215 15.18 1.11 13.98
C GLN A 215 14.81 -0.18 14.74
N GLN A 216 15.68 -1.17 14.83
CA GLN A 216 15.58 -2.17 15.89
C GLN A 216 15.89 -1.55 17.29
N ARG A 217 16.56 -0.40 17.34
CA ARG A 217 16.87 0.39 18.55
C ARG A 217 17.56 -0.42 19.64
N LYS A 218 18.43 -1.35 19.27
CA LYS A 218 19.17 -2.20 20.22
C LYS A 218 20.11 -1.38 21.11
N ASP A 219 20.73 -0.33 20.52
CA ASP A 219 21.77 0.48 21.16
C ASP A 219 21.30 1.88 21.57
N GLY A 220 20.03 2.22 21.39
CA GLY A 220 19.45 3.53 21.69
C GLY A 220 18.17 3.79 20.93
N GLU A 221 17.67 5.04 20.99
CA GLU A 221 16.39 5.43 20.35
C GLU A 221 16.50 5.62 18.82
N GLY A 222 17.72 5.58 18.29
CA GLY A 222 17.99 5.81 16.87
C GLY A 222 18.01 7.30 16.49
N PRO A 223 18.35 7.62 15.23
CA PRO A 223 18.53 9.01 14.77
C PRO A 223 17.23 9.70 14.35
N TYR A 224 16.08 9.01 14.38
CA TYR A 224 14.81 9.54 13.90
C TYR A 224 13.89 9.94 15.05
N SER A 225 13.32 11.13 14.91
CA SER A 225 12.20 11.58 15.73
C SER A 225 11.25 12.42 14.87
N PHE A 226 9.97 12.43 15.24
CA PHE A 226 8.95 13.20 14.54
C PHE A 226 7.86 13.69 15.49
N GLN A 227 7.58 14.98 15.45
CA GLN A 227 6.40 15.57 16.05
C GLN A 227 5.76 16.53 15.04
N ARG A 228 4.44 16.70 15.11
CA ARG A 228 3.71 17.70 14.31
C ARG A 228 2.89 18.59 15.23
N LYS A 229 2.91 19.90 15.01
CA LYS A 229 2.00 20.85 15.66
C LYS A 229 0.64 20.75 14.99
N THR A 230 -0.27 19.99 15.59
CA THR A 230 -1.59 19.68 15.04
C THR A 230 -2.60 19.44 16.15
N SER A 231 -3.88 19.65 15.86
CA SER A 231 -4.99 19.21 16.71
C SER A 231 -5.39 17.76 16.46
N TRP A 232 -4.84 17.11 15.43
CA TRP A 232 -5.13 15.74 15.07
C TRP A 232 -4.15 14.80 15.77
N ALA A 233 -4.64 14.09 16.80
CA ALA A 233 -3.78 13.32 17.71
C ALA A 233 -2.96 12.22 17.04
N THR A 234 -3.47 11.61 15.96
CA THR A 234 -2.79 10.54 15.23
C THR A 234 -1.74 11.03 14.23
N ASP A 235 -1.57 12.35 14.09
CA ASP A 235 -0.65 12.96 13.12
C ASP A 235 0.72 13.32 13.72
N GLY A 236 0.97 12.93 14.96
CA GLY A 236 2.22 13.19 15.69
C GLY A 236 2.62 12.04 16.61
N VAL A 237 3.93 11.85 16.75
CA VAL A 237 4.51 10.79 17.61
C VAL A 237 4.68 11.32 19.03
N PRO A 238 4.19 10.60 20.06
CA PRO A 238 4.32 11.02 21.45
C PRO A 238 5.77 10.93 21.97
N LEU A 239 5.97 11.39 23.21
CA LEU A 239 7.23 11.29 23.97
C LEU A 239 8.44 11.84 23.21
N GLY A 240 8.35 13.11 22.81
CA GLY A 240 9.44 13.79 22.11
C GLY A 240 9.66 13.32 20.68
N GLY A 241 8.71 12.57 20.10
CA GLY A 241 8.81 12.06 18.76
C GLY A 241 9.42 10.67 18.62
N TYR A 242 9.68 9.99 19.73
CA TYR A 242 10.28 8.65 19.74
C TYR A 242 9.27 7.52 19.93
N GLY A 243 8.01 7.84 20.25
CA GLY A 243 6.96 6.84 20.52
C GLY A 243 7.02 6.26 21.93
N TYR A 244 6.08 5.41 22.27
CA TYR A 244 6.07 4.75 23.56
C TYR A 244 7.24 3.78 23.72
N PRO A 245 7.77 3.58 24.97
CA PRO A 245 8.86 2.65 25.23
C PRO A 245 8.52 1.22 24.81
N THR A 246 9.51 0.52 24.27
CA THR A 246 9.41 -0.87 23.85
C THR A 246 10.51 -1.70 24.50
N LYS A 247 10.26 -3.00 24.61
CA LYS A 247 11.29 -3.97 24.98
C LYS A 247 12.18 -4.25 23.76
N LYS A 248 13.50 -4.31 23.97
CA LYS A 248 14.49 -4.59 22.90
C LYS A 248 14.43 -6.05 22.46
N VAL A 249 13.49 -6.40 21.59
CA VAL A 249 13.21 -7.79 21.18
C VAL A 249 13.74 -8.15 19.79
N GLY A 250 14.12 -7.14 18.99
CA GLY A 250 14.63 -7.36 17.63
C GLY A 250 13.62 -7.01 16.52
N LEU A 251 12.39 -6.61 16.87
CA LEU A 251 11.45 -6.01 15.93
C LEU A 251 11.89 -4.61 15.51
N ILE A 252 11.50 -4.19 14.33
CA ILE A 252 11.74 -2.85 13.77
C ILE A 252 10.61 -1.94 14.25
N HIS A 253 10.95 -0.76 14.76
CA HIS A 253 9.98 0.27 15.13
C HIS A 253 9.42 0.94 13.86
N SER A 254 8.10 1.07 13.77
CA SER A 254 7.41 1.95 12.84
C SER A 254 6.77 3.08 13.64
N MET A 255 7.05 4.32 13.28
CA MET A 255 6.43 5.45 13.98
C MET A 255 5.05 5.77 13.43
N PHE A 256 4.84 5.42 12.16
CA PHE A 256 3.58 5.58 11.48
C PHE A 256 3.12 4.28 10.83
N ARG A 257 1.82 4.18 10.63
CA ARG A 257 1.13 3.13 9.87
C ARG A 257 1.14 3.45 8.38
N PRO A 258 0.85 2.50 7.51
CA PRO A 258 0.69 2.78 6.08
C PRO A 258 -0.40 3.81 5.74
N SER A 259 -1.24 4.19 6.70
CA SER A 259 -2.24 5.25 6.61
C SER A 259 -1.72 6.65 6.98
N ASP A 260 -0.43 6.79 7.25
CA ASP A 260 0.22 8.01 7.75
C ASP A 260 -0.21 8.39 9.20
N ASP A 261 -0.97 7.55 9.90
CA ASP A 261 -1.31 7.72 11.32
C ASP A 261 -0.23 7.14 12.23
N ALA A 262 0.08 7.83 13.33
CA ALA A 262 1.07 7.35 14.30
C ALA A 262 0.63 6.02 14.95
N THR A 263 1.58 5.14 15.18
CA THR A 263 1.36 3.89 15.91
C THR A 263 1.09 4.15 17.39
N ILE A 264 0.24 3.34 18.00
CA ILE A 264 0.07 3.31 19.46
C ILE A 264 1.28 2.58 20.08
N TYR A 265 1.54 1.35 19.62
CA TYR A 265 2.75 0.62 19.97
C TYR A 265 3.66 0.51 18.76
N PRO A 266 4.96 0.87 18.90
CA PRO A 266 5.86 1.01 17.75
C PRO A 266 6.15 -0.27 16.96
N PHE A 267 5.89 -1.46 17.49
CA PHE A 267 6.04 -2.71 16.74
C PHE A 267 4.78 -3.02 15.96
N LEU A 268 4.67 -2.42 14.76
CA LEU A 268 3.61 -2.70 13.80
C LEU A 268 3.86 -4.07 13.16
N ILE A 269 3.06 -5.06 13.55
CA ILE A 269 3.29 -6.47 13.18
C ILE A 269 3.16 -6.72 11.68
N PRO A 270 2.12 -6.24 10.96
CA PRO A 270 2.04 -6.48 9.51
C PRO A 270 3.21 -5.86 8.75
N SER A 271 3.74 -4.70 9.18
CA SER A 271 4.91 -4.10 8.55
C SER A 271 6.22 -4.85 8.87
N ASN A 272 6.35 -5.42 10.07
CA ASN A 272 7.49 -6.29 10.40
C ASN A 272 7.47 -7.60 9.61
N LEU A 273 6.28 -8.20 9.37
CA LEU A 273 6.11 -9.34 8.49
C LEU A 273 6.43 -8.99 7.03
N PHE A 274 6.09 -7.78 6.59
CA PHE A 274 6.45 -7.29 5.27
C PHE A 274 7.96 -7.02 5.13
N ALA A 275 8.60 -6.51 6.19
CA ALA A 275 10.06 -6.36 6.23
C ALA A 275 10.77 -7.72 6.08
N LEU A 276 10.27 -8.76 6.77
CA LEU A 276 10.81 -10.12 6.65
C LEU A 276 10.70 -10.64 5.20
N SER A 277 9.55 -10.46 4.53
CA SER A 277 9.40 -10.81 3.11
C SER A 277 10.36 -10.02 2.22
N SER A 278 10.49 -8.73 2.48
CA SER A 278 11.34 -7.83 1.70
C SER A 278 12.83 -8.17 1.84
N LEU A 279 13.30 -8.54 3.03
CA LEU A 279 14.68 -8.98 3.26
C LEU A 279 14.98 -10.26 2.47
N ARG A 280 14.08 -11.24 2.45
CA ARG A 280 14.21 -12.47 1.64
C ARG A 280 14.27 -12.15 0.14
N ASN A 281 13.39 -11.28 -0.34
CA ASN A 281 13.38 -10.83 -1.72
C ASN A 281 14.67 -10.11 -2.11
N LEU A 282 15.18 -9.24 -1.23
CA LEU A 282 16.45 -8.55 -1.44
C LEU A 282 17.62 -9.52 -1.52
N ARG A 283 17.70 -10.50 -0.60
CA ARG A 283 18.74 -11.54 -0.67
C ARG A 283 18.70 -12.30 -1.98
N ALA A 284 17.52 -12.76 -2.40
CA ALA A 284 17.35 -13.49 -3.66
C ALA A 284 17.83 -12.68 -4.88
N LEU A 285 17.58 -11.35 -4.90
CA LEU A 285 18.11 -10.47 -5.94
C LEU A 285 19.63 -10.35 -5.89
N LEU A 286 20.22 -10.11 -4.72
CA LEU A 286 21.67 -9.98 -4.53
C LEU A 286 22.41 -11.28 -4.90
N GLU A 287 21.88 -12.44 -4.48
CA GLU A 287 22.39 -13.75 -4.84
C GLU A 287 22.35 -13.99 -6.35
N THR A 288 21.24 -13.63 -7.01
CA THR A 288 21.12 -13.73 -8.47
C THR A 288 22.12 -12.86 -9.21
N MET A 289 22.37 -11.64 -8.69
CA MET A 289 23.34 -10.71 -9.26
C MET A 289 24.79 -11.10 -8.94
N GLY A 290 25.02 -12.01 -7.99
CA GLY A 290 26.36 -12.41 -7.55
C GLY A 290 27.14 -11.29 -6.85
N THR A 291 26.44 -10.39 -6.14
CA THR A 291 27.02 -9.19 -5.52
C THR A 291 26.50 -8.95 -4.11
N GLY A 292 27.09 -8.00 -3.37
CA GLY A 292 26.58 -7.56 -2.07
C GLY A 292 26.66 -8.61 -0.96
N LYS A 293 27.75 -9.37 -0.86
CA LYS A 293 27.90 -10.42 0.16
C LYS A 293 27.66 -9.93 1.57
N ASP A 294 28.16 -8.76 1.92
CA ASP A 294 27.96 -8.10 3.20
C ASP A 294 26.49 -7.71 3.46
N MET A 295 25.79 -7.28 2.42
CA MET A 295 24.35 -7.01 2.47
C MET A 295 23.54 -8.29 2.65
N ILE A 296 23.91 -9.40 1.97
CA ILE A 296 23.28 -10.72 2.13
C ILE A 296 23.43 -11.17 3.59
N GLU A 297 24.62 -11.07 4.17
CA GLU A 297 24.89 -11.44 5.57
C GLU A 297 24.09 -10.54 6.55
N THR A 298 24.02 -9.24 6.28
CA THR A 298 23.25 -8.29 7.10
C THR A 298 21.74 -8.57 7.00
N ALA A 299 21.21 -8.79 5.81
CA ALA A 299 19.79 -9.12 5.61
C ALA A 299 19.43 -10.43 6.31
N PHE A 300 20.28 -11.46 6.22
CA PHE A 300 20.09 -12.74 6.90
C PHE A 300 20.08 -12.59 8.42
N ALA A 301 20.97 -11.75 8.99
CA ALA A 301 20.97 -11.48 10.43
C ALA A 301 19.68 -10.78 10.88
N LEU A 302 19.21 -9.77 10.11
CA LEU A 302 17.94 -9.09 10.37
C LEU A 302 16.74 -10.04 10.25
N GLU A 303 16.72 -10.94 9.25
CA GLU A 303 15.70 -11.98 9.12
C GLU A 303 15.63 -12.85 10.39
N ASN A 304 16.76 -13.35 10.88
CA ASN A 304 16.81 -14.20 12.07
C ASN A 304 16.31 -13.46 13.33
N ASP A 305 16.67 -12.18 13.49
CA ASP A 305 16.16 -11.36 14.57
C ASP A 305 14.63 -11.20 14.50
N LEU A 306 14.11 -10.87 13.30
CA LEU A 306 12.67 -10.70 13.07
C LEU A 306 11.90 -12.00 13.29
N ILE A 307 12.39 -13.10 12.77
CA ILE A 307 11.81 -14.43 12.92
C ILE A 307 11.59 -14.75 14.40
N LYS A 308 12.65 -14.65 15.19
CA LYS A 308 12.58 -14.93 16.63
C LYS A 308 11.61 -13.99 17.35
N ALA A 309 11.72 -12.70 17.08
CA ALA A 309 10.87 -11.71 17.74
C ALA A 309 9.41 -11.80 17.34
N LEU A 310 9.10 -12.10 16.08
CA LEU A 310 7.74 -12.34 15.62
C LEU A 310 7.13 -13.62 16.23
N ALA A 311 7.92 -14.70 16.36
CA ALA A 311 7.47 -15.92 17.03
C ALA A 311 7.06 -15.66 18.50
N ASP A 312 7.81 -14.80 19.19
CA ASP A 312 7.58 -14.51 20.60
C ASP A 312 6.49 -13.44 20.86
N HIS A 313 6.22 -12.53 19.89
CA HIS A 313 5.45 -11.32 20.15
C HIS A 313 4.32 -11.02 19.14
N ALA A 314 4.25 -11.71 18.00
CA ALA A 314 3.24 -11.41 16.99
C ALA A 314 1.90 -12.12 17.20
N VAL A 315 1.91 -13.30 17.84
CA VAL A 315 0.70 -14.10 18.09
C VAL A 315 0.26 -13.93 19.53
N VAL A 316 -1.02 -13.62 19.71
CA VAL A 316 -1.64 -13.36 21.00
C VAL A 316 -3.00 -14.07 21.09
N THR A 317 -3.48 -14.36 22.32
CA THR A 317 -4.77 -15.04 22.51
C THR A 317 -5.91 -14.02 22.63
N HIS A 318 -6.80 -14.01 21.65
CA HIS A 318 -8.05 -13.26 21.72
C HIS A 318 -9.14 -14.12 22.43
N PRO A 319 -9.94 -13.55 23.37
CA PRO A 319 -10.88 -14.33 24.18
C PRO A 319 -11.98 -15.05 23.37
N ILE A 320 -12.32 -14.58 22.16
CA ILE A 320 -13.35 -15.16 21.30
C ILE A 320 -12.75 -15.98 20.16
N PHE A 321 -11.65 -15.52 19.55
CA PHE A 321 -11.13 -16.09 18.30
C PHE A 321 -9.93 -17.03 18.51
N GLY A 322 -9.44 -17.16 19.74
CA GLY A 322 -8.23 -17.94 20.03
C GLY A 322 -6.96 -17.20 19.60
N GLU A 323 -5.97 -17.92 19.09
CA GLU A 323 -4.72 -17.30 18.63
C GLU A 323 -4.93 -16.46 17.37
N VAL A 324 -4.52 -15.19 17.42
CA VAL A 324 -4.61 -14.19 16.35
C VAL A 324 -3.31 -13.40 16.30
N PHE A 325 -3.04 -12.74 15.17
CA PHE A 325 -1.98 -11.75 15.11
C PHE A 325 -2.39 -10.47 15.82
N ALA A 326 -1.52 -9.93 16.66
CA ALA A 326 -1.59 -8.55 17.14
C ALA A 326 -1.38 -7.59 15.95
N TYR A 327 -2.01 -6.42 15.99
CA TYR A 327 -1.75 -5.38 15.01
C TYR A 327 -0.50 -4.58 15.38
N GLU A 328 -0.45 -4.10 16.63
CA GLU A 328 0.70 -3.44 17.21
C GLU A 328 1.08 -4.08 18.54
N ALA A 329 2.36 -4.05 18.90
CA ALA A 329 2.89 -4.56 20.16
C ALA A 329 4.03 -3.68 20.71
N ASP A 330 4.34 -3.82 22.01
CA ASP A 330 5.44 -3.11 22.67
C ASP A 330 6.57 -4.04 23.16
N GLY A 331 6.37 -5.36 23.07
CA GLY A 331 7.29 -6.38 23.56
C GLY A 331 7.23 -6.62 25.08
N PHE A 332 6.47 -5.82 25.85
CA PHE A 332 6.20 -6.05 27.28
C PHE A 332 4.93 -6.88 27.52
N GLY A 333 4.19 -7.20 26.46
CA GLY A 333 2.93 -7.94 26.49
C GLY A 333 1.70 -7.09 26.16
N ASN A 334 1.85 -5.79 25.97
CA ASN A 334 0.75 -4.96 25.49
C ASN A 334 0.64 -5.04 23.97
N HIS A 335 -0.60 -5.02 23.47
CA HIS A 335 -0.91 -5.16 22.04
C HIS A 335 -2.29 -4.58 21.71
N THR A 336 -2.56 -4.37 20.43
CA THR A 336 -3.86 -3.92 19.92
C THR A 336 -4.52 -4.99 19.07
N PHE A 337 -5.85 -5.13 19.21
CA PHE A 337 -6.73 -5.92 18.35
C PHE A 337 -7.45 -4.98 17.38
N MET A 338 -6.91 -4.80 16.21
CA MET A 338 -7.49 -3.99 15.14
C MET A 338 -6.84 -4.34 13.81
N ASP A 339 -7.28 -3.72 12.75
CA ASP A 339 -6.56 -3.53 11.50
C ASP A 339 -6.82 -2.13 10.96
N ASP A 340 -5.95 -1.68 10.08
CA ASP A 340 -6.09 -0.46 9.29
C ASP A 340 -6.24 -0.88 7.82
N ALA A 341 -7.02 -0.13 7.05
CA ALA A 341 -7.33 -0.49 5.66
C ALA A 341 -6.14 -0.45 4.70
N ASN A 342 -5.09 0.30 5.07
CA ASN A 342 -3.92 0.47 4.20
C ASN A 342 -2.97 -0.73 4.26
N VAL A 343 -2.35 -1.05 3.15
CA VAL A 343 -1.44 -2.20 3.02
C VAL A 343 0.00 -1.76 3.26
N PRO A 344 0.77 -2.47 4.11
CA PRO A 344 0.50 -3.75 4.75
C PRO A 344 -0.51 -3.67 5.91
N SER A 345 -1.45 -4.60 5.92
CA SER A 345 -2.41 -4.83 6.98
C SER A 345 -2.42 -6.31 7.36
N LEU A 346 -3.03 -6.66 8.49
CA LEU A 346 -3.19 -8.08 8.85
C LEU A 346 -4.05 -8.84 7.85
N LEU A 347 -5.09 -8.19 7.32
CA LEU A 347 -5.93 -8.78 6.27
C LEU A 347 -5.15 -9.03 4.97
N ALA A 348 -4.16 -8.18 4.67
CA ALA A 348 -3.37 -8.23 3.45
C ALA A 348 -2.19 -9.21 3.48
N LEU A 349 -1.93 -9.93 4.58
CA LEU A 349 -0.76 -10.79 4.72
C LEU A 349 -0.55 -11.77 3.56
N PRO A 350 -1.58 -12.45 3.00
CA PRO A 350 -1.39 -13.28 1.81
C PRO A 350 -1.02 -12.47 0.55
N TYR A 351 -1.57 -11.29 0.39
CA TYR A 351 -1.31 -10.42 -0.75
C TYR A 351 0.13 -9.89 -0.79
N ILE A 352 0.69 -9.55 0.36
CA ILE A 352 2.10 -9.12 0.47
C ILE A 352 3.09 -10.28 0.50
N GLN A 353 2.62 -11.52 0.25
CA GLN A 353 3.44 -12.72 0.26
C GLN A 353 4.19 -12.90 1.58
N SER A 354 3.49 -12.65 2.69
CA SER A 354 4.07 -12.86 4.01
C SER A 354 4.61 -14.28 4.14
N PRO A 355 5.81 -14.48 4.69
CA PRO A 355 6.43 -15.79 4.84
C PRO A 355 5.61 -16.80 5.64
N ILE A 356 4.59 -16.34 6.37
CA ILE A 356 3.63 -17.23 7.05
C ILE A 356 2.86 -18.17 6.11
N PHE A 357 2.84 -17.93 4.79
CA PHE A 357 2.14 -18.75 3.79
C PHE A 357 3.05 -19.57 2.87
N GLY A 358 4.36 -19.42 2.97
CA GLY A 358 5.32 -20.18 2.17
C GLY A 358 6.07 -21.18 3.03
N GLY A 359 5.93 -22.47 2.74
CA GLY A 359 6.45 -23.70 3.38
C GLY A 359 7.68 -23.75 4.27
N ASP A 360 8.26 -22.61 4.67
CA ASP A 360 9.42 -22.51 5.55
C ASP A 360 9.07 -21.82 6.87
N LEU A 361 7.83 -21.98 7.28
CA LEU A 361 7.27 -21.45 8.53
C LEU A 361 7.45 -22.35 9.75
N SER A 362 8.47 -23.19 9.75
CA SER A 362 9.04 -23.70 10.99
C SER A 362 9.37 -22.57 12.00
N VAL A 363 9.27 -21.34 11.52
CA VAL A 363 9.59 -20.08 12.17
C VAL A 363 8.57 -19.58 13.20
N LEU A 364 7.27 -19.86 13.00
CA LEU A 364 6.20 -19.51 13.96
C LEU A 364 5.57 -20.76 14.62
N HIS A 365 6.36 -21.79 14.90
CA HIS A 365 5.88 -23.09 15.41
C HIS A 365 5.00 -23.87 14.41
N ALA A 366 5.67 -24.34 13.32
CA ALA A 366 5.30 -25.41 12.38
C ALA A 366 4.03 -25.25 11.51
N ASP A 367 4.28 -25.28 10.23
CA ASP A 367 3.61 -25.88 9.06
C ASP A 367 2.08 -25.91 8.91
N LYS A 368 1.30 -25.79 9.98
CA LYS A 368 -0.18 -25.64 9.94
C LYS A 368 -0.69 -24.48 10.80
N HIS A 369 0.12 -23.97 11.71
CA HIS A 369 -0.33 -23.04 12.73
C HIS A 369 -0.50 -21.62 12.20
N GLY A 370 0.40 -21.12 11.36
CA GLY A 370 0.35 -19.75 10.82
C GLY A 370 -0.90 -19.48 9.99
N TYR A 371 -1.34 -20.46 9.19
CA TYR A 371 -2.58 -20.34 8.42
C TYR A 371 -3.82 -20.31 9.35
N ALA A 372 -3.86 -21.14 10.37
CA ALA A 372 -4.96 -21.15 11.34
C ALA A 372 -5.02 -19.84 12.13
N VAL A 373 -3.88 -19.29 12.56
CA VAL A 373 -3.80 -17.97 13.20
C VAL A 373 -4.28 -16.87 12.28
N TYR A 374 -3.90 -16.90 10.99
CA TYR A 374 -4.41 -15.94 10.01
C TYR A 374 -5.92 -16.03 9.82
N GLU A 375 -6.49 -17.23 9.69
CA GLU A 375 -7.94 -17.41 9.56
C GLU A 375 -8.70 -16.93 10.79
N ASN A 376 -8.16 -17.16 11.99
CA ASN A 376 -8.71 -16.60 13.22
C ASN A 376 -8.62 -15.07 13.22
N THR A 377 -7.49 -14.52 12.83
CA THR A 377 -7.27 -13.07 12.68
C THR A 377 -8.28 -12.50 11.69
N ARG A 378 -8.40 -13.09 10.50
CA ARG A 378 -9.34 -12.65 9.47
C ARG A 378 -10.78 -12.61 9.99
N ARG A 379 -11.21 -13.64 10.73
CA ARG A 379 -12.57 -13.66 11.34
C ARG A 379 -12.73 -12.55 12.39
N MET A 380 -11.71 -12.29 13.20
CA MET A 380 -11.71 -11.20 14.17
C MET A 380 -11.80 -9.83 13.45
N LEU A 381 -10.98 -9.60 12.43
CA LEU A 381 -10.91 -8.33 11.71
C LEU A 381 -12.20 -7.97 10.97
N LEU A 382 -12.94 -8.97 10.50
CA LEU A 382 -14.22 -8.81 9.79
C LEU A 382 -15.43 -8.95 10.74
N SER A 383 -15.25 -8.58 12.00
CA SER A 383 -16.28 -8.59 13.06
C SER A 383 -16.21 -7.32 13.91
N ASP A 384 -17.18 -7.15 14.81
CA ASP A 384 -17.24 -6.04 15.77
C ASP A 384 -16.07 -6.03 16.79
N SER A 385 -15.21 -7.06 16.79
CA SER A 385 -13.97 -7.07 17.57
C SER A 385 -12.86 -6.21 16.98
N ASN A 386 -12.98 -5.82 15.72
CA ASN A 386 -12.14 -4.78 15.13
C ASN A 386 -12.88 -3.43 15.21
N PRO A 387 -12.38 -2.44 15.98
CA PRO A 387 -13.06 -1.15 16.17
C PRO A 387 -13.18 -0.33 14.87
N PHE A 388 -12.44 -0.69 13.84
CA PHE A 388 -12.48 -0.03 12.53
C PHE A 388 -13.19 -0.87 11.45
N PHE A 389 -13.81 -1.99 11.81
CA PHE A 389 -14.73 -2.68 10.90
C PHE A 389 -16.10 -2.00 10.96
N PHE A 390 -16.50 -1.41 9.87
CA PHE A 390 -17.76 -0.69 9.75
C PHE A 390 -18.73 -1.46 8.86
N LYS A 391 -20.00 -1.49 9.27
CA LYS A 391 -21.08 -2.13 8.52
C LYS A 391 -22.29 -1.21 8.48
N GLY A 392 -22.87 -1.05 7.30
CA GLY A 392 -24.01 -0.17 7.08
C GLY A 392 -24.75 -0.46 5.78
N LYS A 393 -25.60 0.49 5.35
CA LYS A 393 -26.45 0.33 4.16
C LYS A 393 -25.65 0.33 2.86
N ALA A 394 -24.53 1.03 2.82
CA ALA A 394 -23.68 1.15 1.63
C ALA A 394 -22.68 0.00 1.47
N GLY A 395 -22.37 -0.71 2.57
CA GLY A 395 -21.44 -1.83 2.55
C GLY A 395 -20.85 -2.14 3.93
N GLU A 396 -19.87 -3.03 3.93
CA GLU A 396 -19.06 -3.38 5.10
C GLU A 396 -17.59 -3.47 4.72
N GLY A 397 -16.71 -3.06 5.62
CA GLY A 397 -15.27 -3.11 5.40
C GLY A 397 -14.48 -2.40 6.49
N ILE A 398 -13.17 -2.48 6.39
CA ILE A 398 -12.26 -1.88 7.35
C ILE A 398 -11.97 -0.44 6.93
N GLY A 399 -11.94 0.46 7.91
CA GLY A 399 -11.48 1.85 7.78
C GLY A 399 -10.18 2.07 8.52
N GLY A 400 -10.11 3.18 9.23
CA GLY A 400 -8.97 3.56 10.06
C GLY A 400 -9.20 4.94 10.68
N PRO A 401 -8.35 5.37 11.61
CA PRO A 401 -8.47 6.69 12.21
C PRO A 401 -8.24 7.83 11.19
N HIS A 402 -7.51 7.58 10.12
CA HIS A 402 -7.13 8.55 9.09
C HIS A 402 -8.34 9.27 8.45
N ALA A 403 -9.33 8.52 8.00
CA ALA A 403 -10.55 9.08 7.39
C ALA A 403 -11.68 9.29 8.41
N GLY A 404 -11.50 8.84 9.65
CA GLY A 404 -12.47 8.96 10.73
C GLY A 404 -13.45 7.80 10.82
N LEU A 405 -14.34 7.88 11.82
CA LEU A 405 -15.31 6.82 12.11
C LEU A 405 -16.35 6.66 11.00
N ASN A 406 -16.80 5.42 10.80
CA ASN A 406 -17.80 5.01 9.80
C ASN A 406 -17.37 5.17 8.33
N MET A 407 -16.10 5.45 8.08
CA MET A 407 -15.53 5.57 6.73
C MET A 407 -14.87 4.24 6.35
N ILE A 408 -15.43 3.56 5.34
CA ILE A 408 -14.90 2.30 4.77
C ILE A 408 -13.93 2.64 3.65
N TRP A 409 -12.78 1.98 3.62
CA TRP A 409 -11.84 2.11 2.53
C TRP A 409 -12.06 1.04 1.46
N PRO A 410 -12.26 1.39 0.19
CA PRO A 410 -12.29 0.42 -0.90
C PRO A 410 -11.10 -0.53 -0.91
N LEU A 411 -9.89 -0.05 -0.52
CA LEU A 411 -8.70 -0.90 -0.40
C LEU A 411 -8.94 -2.14 0.47
N SER A 412 -9.63 -1.99 1.61
CA SER A 412 -9.92 -3.12 2.51
C SER A 412 -10.87 -4.15 1.88
N ILE A 413 -11.87 -3.69 1.12
CA ILE A 413 -12.81 -4.57 0.39
C ILE A 413 -12.07 -5.30 -0.74
N ILE A 414 -11.20 -4.59 -1.48
CA ILE A 414 -10.40 -5.16 -2.56
C ILE A 414 -9.45 -6.24 -1.99
N VAL A 415 -8.73 -5.93 -0.92
CA VAL A 415 -7.81 -6.86 -0.26
C VAL A 415 -8.56 -8.07 0.30
N ARG A 416 -9.75 -7.86 0.91
CA ARG A 416 -10.63 -8.96 1.35
C ARG A 416 -10.95 -9.91 0.21
N GLY A 417 -11.28 -9.38 -0.97
CA GLY A 417 -11.57 -10.18 -2.16
C GLY A 417 -10.33 -10.87 -2.74
N LEU A 418 -9.20 -10.16 -2.82
CA LEU A 418 -7.92 -10.69 -3.34
C LEU A 418 -7.37 -11.85 -2.49
N THR A 419 -7.61 -11.82 -1.17
CA THR A 419 -7.10 -12.81 -0.21
C THR A 419 -8.11 -13.89 0.14
N SER A 420 -9.33 -13.82 -0.40
CA SER A 420 -10.36 -14.82 -0.13
C SER A 420 -10.24 -16.05 -1.04
N HIS A 421 -10.30 -17.23 -0.42
CA HIS A 421 -10.48 -18.50 -1.14
C HIS A 421 -11.95 -18.78 -1.46
N ASP A 422 -12.90 -18.13 -0.75
CA ASP A 422 -14.33 -18.26 -0.98
C ASP A 422 -14.81 -17.39 -2.13
N SER A 423 -15.37 -18.03 -3.15
CA SER A 423 -15.95 -17.35 -4.32
C SER A 423 -17.17 -16.49 -3.96
N GLN A 424 -17.95 -16.85 -2.94
CA GLN A 424 -19.11 -16.06 -2.50
C GLN A 424 -18.64 -14.76 -1.84
N GLU A 425 -17.58 -14.81 -1.03
CA GLU A 425 -16.98 -13.62 -0.44
C GLU A 425 -16.34 -12.71 -1.50
N ALA A 426 -15.64 -13.28 -2.48
CA ALA A 426 -15.10 -12.50 -3.61
C ALA A 426 -16.22 -11.80 -4.41
N ALA A 427 -17.33 -12.50 -4.68
CA ALA A 427 -18.51 -11.93 -5.33
C ALA A 427 -19.15 -10.79 -4.51
N LEU A 428 -19.23 -10.97 -3.17
CA LEU A 428 -19.71 -9.92 -2.26
C LEU A 428 -18.83 -8.68 -2.33
N CYS A 429 -17.50 -8.84 -2.34
CA CYS A 429 -16.55 -7.73 -2.47
C CYS A 429 -16.71 -6.99 -3.80
N LEU A 430 -16.81 -7.72 -4.92
CA LEU A 430 -17.09 -7.11 -6.24
C LEU A 430 -18.38 -6.30 -6.25
N LYS A 431 -19.46 -6.85 -5.67
CA LYS A 431 -20.75 -6.17 -5.57
C LYS A 431 -20.69 -4.88 -4.74
N MET A 432 -19.99 -4.91 -3.60
CA MET A 432 -19.81 -3.72 -2.77
C MET A 432 -19.00 -2.64 -3.50
N LEU A 433 -17.92 -3.00 -4.18
CA LEU A 433 -17.11 -2.06 -4.96
C LEU A 433 -17.90 -1.49 -6.14
N GLN A 434 -18.69 -2.31 -6.83
CA GLN A 434 -19.60 -1.89 -7.90
C GLN A 434 -20.65 -0.87 -7.42
N SER A 435 -21.10 -0.95 -6.16
CA SER A 435 -22.10 -0.04 -5.60
C SER A 435 -21.50 1.18 -4.89
N SER A 436 -20.18 1.23 -4.65
CA SER A 436 -19.56 2.28 -3.82
C SER A 436 -18.93 3.44 -4.60
N HIS A 437 -18.87 3.38 -5.92
CA HIS A 437 -18.23 4.42 -6.74
C HIS A 437 -19.02 5.74 -6.88
N ALA A 438 -20.21 5.84 -6.28
CA ALA A 438 -21.04 7.05 -6.22
C ALA A 438 -21.32 7.72 -7.60
N GLY A 439 -21.36 6.94 -8.70
CA GLY A 439 -21.54 7.43 -10.07
C GLY A 439 -20.30 8.05 -10.70
N THR A 440 -19.16 8.11 -10.01
CA THR A 440 -17.92 8.71 -10.53
C THR A 440 -17.19 7.84 -11.54
N GLY A 441 -17.39 6.51 -11.49
CA GLY A 441 -16.64 5.54 -12.30
C GLY A 441 -15.25 5.20 -11.77
N PHE A 442 -14.93 5.62 -10.53
CA PHE A 442 -13.64 5.42 -9.87
C PHE A 442 -13.81 4.97 -8.42
N MET A 443 -12.79 4.31 -7.89
CA MET A 443 -12.66 4.02 -6.47
C MET A 443 -12.18 5.27 -5.74
N HIS A 444 -12.76 5.53 -4.55
CA HIS A 444 -12.38 6.61 -3.65
C HIS A 444 -11.37 6.14 -2.61
N GLU A 445 -10.79 7.06 -1.84
CA GLU A 445 -10.00 6.71 -0.68
C GLU A 445 -10.89 6.04 0.37
N SER A 446 -12.00 6.68 0.77
CA SER A 446 -12.99 6.11 1.67
C SER A 446 -14.40 6.60 1.36
N PHE A 447 -15.43 5.85 1.82
CA PHE A 447 -16.83 6.23 1.74
C PHE A 447 -17.55 5.89 3.05
N HIS A 448 -18.62 6.65 3.35
CA HIS A 448 -19.39 6.43 4.58
C HIS A 448 -20.23 5.16 4.48
N LYS A 449 -20.23 4.33 5.52
CA LYS A 449 -20.88 3.01 5.57
C LYS A 449 -22.38 3.00 5.21
N ASP A 450 -23.08 4.13 5.38
CA ASP A 450 -24.51 4.26 5.11
C ASP A 450 -24.84 5.14 3.89
N ASP A 451 -23.85 5.84 3.30
CA ASP A 451 -24.07 6.80 2.23
C ASP A 451 -22.83 6.92 1.33
N VAL A 452 -22.86 6.28 0.17
CA VAL A 452 -21.75 6.27 -0.80
C VAL A 452 -21.44 7.67 -1.37
N ALA A 453 -22.39 8.62 -1.29
CA ALA A 453 -22.15 9.99 -1.76
C ALA A 453 -21.24 10.79 -0.80
N LYS A 454 -21.06 10.31 0.42
CA LYS A 454 -20.12 10.86 1.40
C LYS A 454 -18.80 10.11 1.31
N PHE A 455 -17.89 10.60 0.48
CA PHE A 455 -16.58 9.99 0.26
C PHE A 455 -15.47 11.02 0.41
N THR A 456 -14.24 10.53 0.68
CA THR A 456 -13.01 11.31 0.65
C THR A 456 -12.26 11.05 -0.66
N ARG A 457 -11.46 12.02 -1.08
CA ARG A 457 -10.59 11.97 -2.27
C ARG A 457 -11.25 11.33 -3.49
N LYS A 458 -11.78 12.17 -4.36
CA LYS A 458 -12.39 11.74 -5.64
C LYS A 458 -11.40 11.01 -6.55
N TRP A 459 -10.11 11.28 -6.38
CA TRP A 459 -9.03 10.74 -7.20
C TRP A 459 -7.94 10.17 -6.30
N PHE A 460 -8.02 8.86 -6.03
CA PHE A 460 -7.04 8.08 -5.28
C PHE A 460 -6.56 6.91 -6.14
N ALA A 461 -5.39 7.08 -6.76
CA ALA A 461 -4.93 6.22 -7.84
C ALA A 461 -4.61 4.79 -7.37
N TRP A 462 -4.12 4.62 -6.14
CA TRP A 462 -3.84 3.30 -5.60
C TRP A 462 -5.11 2.42 -5.54
N ALA A 463 -6.21 2.92 -4.98
CA ALA A 463 -7.46 2.16 -4.93
C ALA A 463 -7.96 1.79 -6.32
N ASN A 464 -7.83 2.69 -7.31
CA ASN A 464 -8.23 2.43 -8.68
C ASN A 464 -7.41 1.28 -9.29
N THR A 465 -6.08 1.36 -9.23
CA THR A 465 -5.24 0.32 -9.84
C THR A 465 -5.39 -1.02 -9.14
N LEU A 466 -5.53 -1.03 -7.81
CA LEU A 466 -5.74 -2.25 -7.03
C LEU A 466 -7.10 -2.89 -7.32
N PHE A 467 -8.16 -2.09 -7.55
CA PHE A 467 -9.45 -2.60 -8.05
C PHE A 467 -9.27 -3.28 -9.41
N GLY A 468 -8.51 -2.66 -10.30
CA GLY A 468 -8.17 -3.26 -11.59
C GLY A 468 -7.45 -4.60 -11.44
N GLU A 469 -6.50 -4.71 -10.52
CA GLU A 469 -5.81 -5.98 -10.20
C GLU A 469 -6.80 -7.05 -9.74
N PHE A 470 -7.72 -6.70 -8.84
CA PHE A 470 -8.73 -7.63 -8.35
C PHE A 470 -9.67 -8.13 -9.46
N VAL A 471 -10.15 -7.24 -10.33
CA VAL A 471 -10.98 -7.63 -11.48
C VAL A 471 -10.17 -8.51 -12.45
N LEU A 472 -8.93 -8.15 -12.75
CA LEU A 472 -8.07 -8.93 -13.66
C LEU A 472 -7.76 -10.32 -13.12
N LYS A 473 -7.45 -10.43 -11.81
CA LYS A 473 -7.28 -11.72 -11.13
C LYS A 473 -8.56 -12.56 -11.20
N THR A 474 -9.71 -11.95 -10.90
CA THR A 474 -11.01 -12.63 -10.98
C THR A 474 -11.33 -13.09 -12.40
N TYR A 475 -11.04 -12.26 -13.41
CA TYR A 475 -11.21 -12.61 -14.82
C TYR A 475 -10.40 -13.84 -15.23
N ARG A 476 -9.16 -13.93 -14.74
CA ARG A 476 -8.25 -15.05 -15.06
C ARG A 476 -8.59 -16.34 -14.30
N GLU A 477 -8.96 -16.24 -13.03
CA GLU A 477 -9.09 -17.38 -12.13
C GLU A 477 -10.54 -17.84 -11.90
N LYS A 478 -11.50 -16.90 -11.89
CA LYS A 478 -12.91 -17.12 -11.53
C LYS A 478 -13.86 -16.31 -12.44
N PRO A 479 -13.77 -16.44 -13.78
CA PRO A 479 -14.51 -15.57 -14.73
C PRO A 479 -16.02 -15.59 -14.53
N ALA A 480 -16.59 -16.68 -14.03
CA ALA A 480 -18.01 -16.80 -13.72
C ALA A 480 -18.52 -15.75 -12.71
N LEU A 481 -17.66 -15.17 -11.90
CA LEU A 481 -18.04 -14.10 -10.96
C LEU A 481 -18.25 -12.74 -11.64
N LEU A 482 -17.89 -12.63 -12.91
CA LEU A 482 -18.00 -11.41 -13.72
C LEU A 482 -19.08 -11.53 -14.83
N SER A 483 -19.92 -12.58 -14.75
CA SER A 483 -21.04 -12.78 -15.69
C SER A 483 -22.29 -11.96 -15.36
#